data_f593a998f7c01d6dc69f910b5240ac46
#
_entry.id   f593a998f7c01d6dc69f910b5240ac46
#
_cell.length_a   1.000
_cell.length_b   1.000
_cell.length_c   1.000
_cell.angle_alpha   90.00
_cell.angle_beta   90.00
_cell.angle_gamma   90.00
#
_symmetry.space_group_name_H-M   'P 1'
#
loop_
_entity.id
_entity.type
_entity.pdbx_description
1 polymer ?
#
loop_
_entity_poly.entity_id
_entity_poly.type
_entity_poly.pdbx_seq_one_letter_code
_entity_poly.pdbx_strand_id
1 'polypeptide(L)'
;MTRILPRPVPIRAVTRLLEAGTHPLLARIYAARGIENREELDYSLKSLLPPTQLKGVREAAEILADAIEAGARMIIVADYDCDGATACAVGIRALRAFGADVGYLVPNRFEYGYGLTPAIVELAAKMEPDLLITVDNGIASVEGVAAAREHGIATVITDHHLPGDELPEADVIVNPNQPGCAFPSKALAGVGVMFYTMLALRAELRERGAFEGKTEPNLAELLDLVALGTVADVVKLDHNNRILVSQGLQRMRADRMQPGIRALFAAAGRDAARATTFDMGFALGPRLNAAGRLADMSLGIECLITDDISRALNIAQELDKLNRERRAIEADMQEGAMAELDGIDPGTRSTLTLFEAEWHQGVIGILAGRIKEKFHRPTIAFARGNEGELKGSGRSIPGLHLRDALDLVTKQAPDLILKFGGHAMAAGLTIRENDLARFQALFESVVHDLIDPADLTRNLETDGALEDSLYSLETARLLEREIWGQGFAAPVFDDTFRVENQRILKDKHLKLQLRKGSTRIDAIQFNHAAQAGPSIHAAFRLAVNEYNGVSSIQLMLEHFETA
;
A
#
# COMPACT_ATOMS: atom_id res chain seq x y z
N MET A 1 -11.76 14.94 19.17
CA MET A 1 -11.63 13.93 20.27
C MET A 1 -11.46 12.56 19.65
N THR A 2 -10.75 11.64 20.29
CA THR A 2 -10.65 10.23 19.89
C THR A 2 -11.53 9.42 20.84
N ARG A 3 -12.32 8.46 20.30
CA ARG A 3 -13.10 7.54 21.13
C ARG A 3 -12.55 6.14 20.99
N ILE A 4 -12.33 5.45 22.10
CA ILE A 4 -11.94 4.04 22.10
C ILE A 4 -13.21 3.20 22.05
N LEU A 5 -13.34 2.34 21.04
CA LEU A 5 -14.53 1.53 20.79
C LEU A 5 -14.13 0.06 20.59
N PRO A 6 -14.54 -0.86 21.46
CA PRO A 6 -14.31 -2.28 21.24
C PRO A 6 -15.09 -2.80 20.01
N ARG A 7 -14.40 -3.58 19.16
CA ARG A 7 -15.03 -4.27 18.03
C ARG A 7 -16.04 -5.30 18.53
N PRO A 8 -17.17 -5.46 17.84
CA PRO A 8 -18.09 -6.56 18.13
C PRO A 8 -17.43 -7.90 17.83
N VAL A 9 -17.59 -8.85 18.74
CA VAL A 9 -17.00 -10.20 18.60
C VAL A 9 -18.14 -11.21 18.44
N PRO A 10 -18.31 -11.85 17.25
CA PRO A 10 -19.34 -12.85 17.00
C PRO A 10 -19.02 -14.14 17.78
N ILE A 11 -19.75 -14.42 18.86
CA ILE A 11 -19.51 -15.57 19.76
C ILE A 11 -19.53 -16.90 19.01
N ARG A 12 -20.45 -17.07 18.06
CA ARG A 12 -20.55 -18.32 17.26
C ARG A 12 -19.27 -18.58 16.44
N ALA A 13 -18.68 -17.55 15.86
CA ALA A 13 -17.42 -17.68 15.10
C ALA A 13 -16.26 -18.02 16.04
N VAL A 14 -16.18 -17.38 17.21
CA VAL A 14 -15.18 -17.72 18.24
C VAL A 14 -15.28 -19.20 18.63
N THR A 15 -16.48 -19.70 18.93
CA THR A 15 -16.69 -21.10 19.33
C THR A 15 -16.20 -22.07 18.24
N ARG A 16 -16.57 -21.83 16.96
CA ARG A 16 -16.13 -22.68 15.83
C ARG A 16 -14.60 -22.70 15.69
N LEU A 17 -13.96 -21.52 15.80
CA LEU A 17 -12.51 -21.41 15.70
C LEU A 17 -11.80 -22.11 16.86
N LEU A 18 -12.34 -22.03 18.08
CA LEU A 18 -11.83 -22.75 19.24
C LEU A 18 -11.96 -24.27 19.07
N GLU A 19 -13.13 -24.76 18.65
CA GLU A 19 -13.37 -26.19 18.37
C GLU A 19 -12.44 -26.74 17.28
N ALA A 20 -12.07 -25.89 16.31
CA ALA A 20 -11.09 -26.20 15.28
C ALA A 20 -9.62 -26.06 15.74
N GLY A 21 -9.37 -25.77 17.04
CA GLY A 21 -8.04 -25.70 17.65
C GLY A 21 -7.28 -24.40 17.43
N THR A 22 -7.96 -23.30 17.09
CA THR A 22 -7.33 -21.98 17.01
C THR A 22 -7.04 -21.46 18.44
N HIS A 23 -5.88 -20.81 18.62
CA HIS A 23 -5.52 -20.22 19.91
C HIS A 23 -6.62 -19.24 20.40
N PRO A 24 -7.03 -19.27 21.68
CA PRO A 24 -8.20 -18.51 22.17
C PRO A 24 -8.14 -17.02 21.86
N LEU A 25 -6.99 -16.37 22.06
CA LEU A 25 -6.79 -14.97 21.73
C LEU A 25 -6.98 -14.71 20.23
N LEU A 26 -6.37 -15.53 19.37
CA LEU A 26 -6.51 -15.40 17.91
C LEU A 26 -7.93 -15.70 17.43
N ALA A 27 -8.64 -16.66 18.03
CA ALA A 27 -10.03 -16.94 17.70
C ALA A 27 -10.92 -15.71 17.92
N ARG A 28 -10.75 -15.00 19.04
CA ARG A 28 -11.45 -13.74 19.33
C ARG A 28 -11.10 -12.66 18.31
N ILE A 29 -9.80 -12.46 18.04
CA ILE A 29 -9.29 -11.43 17.12
C ILE A 29 -9.77 -11.70 15.69
N TYR A 30 -9.70 -12.93 15.22
CA TYR A 30 -10.13 -13.32 13.87
C TYR A 30 -11.64 -13.21 13.68
N ALA A 31 -12.43 -13.66 14.68
CA ALA A 31 -13.87 -13.51 14.63
C ALA A 31 -14.30 -12.05 14.54
N ALA A 32 -13.61 -11.13 15.26
CA ALA A 32 -13.85 -9.69 15.18
C ALA A 32 -13.49 -9.10 13.81
N ARG A 33 -12.77 -9.83 12.96
CA ARG A 33 -12.39 -9.47 11.58
C ARG A 33 -13.21 -10.22 10.52
N GLY A 34 -14.28 -10.88 10.94
CA GLY A 34 -15.21 -11.57 10.05
C GLY A 34 -14.77 -12.97 9.63
N ILE A 35 -13.77 -13.56 10.26
CA ILE A 35 -13.42 -14.96 10.04
C ILE A 35 -14.40 -15.84 10.79
N GLU A 36 -15.06 -16.75 10.08
CA GLU A 36 -16.06 -17.65 10.63
C GLU A 36 -15.56 -19.09 10.81
N ASN A 37 -14.63 -19.52 9.94
CA ASN A 37 -14.17 -20.89 9.86
C ASN A 37 -12.66 -20.96 9.72
N ARG A 38 -12.07 -22.10 10.11
CA ARG A 38 -10.62 -22.32 10.05
C ARG A 38 -10.08 -22.40 8.62
N GLU A 39 -10.89 -22.81 7.66
CA GLU A 39 -10.54 -22.88 6.25
C GLU A 39 -10.15 -21.50 5.69
N GLU A 40 -10.73 -20.43 6.21
CA GLU A 40 -10.37 -19.05 5.86
C GLU A 40 -8.99 -18.62 6.40
N LEU A 41 -8.37 -19.45 7.24
CA LEU A 41 -7.01 -19.32 7.76
C LEU A 41 -6.05 -20.33 7.10
N ASP A 42 -6.50 -21.10 6.09
CA ASP A 42 -5.62 -21.93 5.28
C ASP A 42 -4.93 -21.05 4.21
N TYR A 43 -3.68 -20.74 4.44
CA TYR A 43 -2.84 -19.96 3.54
C TYR A 43 -1.96 -20.82 2.63
N SER A 44 -2.35 -22.06 2.36
CA SER A 44 -1.69 -22.90 1.37
C SER A 44 -2.00 -22.44 -0.06
N LEU A 45 -1.06 -22.66 -1.01
CA LEU A 45 -1.26 -22.32 -2.42
C LEU A 45 -2.44 -23.06 -3.08
N LYS A 46 -2.89 -24.17 -2.48
CA LYS A 46 -4.06 -24.93 -2.95
C LYS A 46 -5.37 -24.15 -2.80
N SER A 47 -5.40 -23.21 -1.86
CA SER A 47 -6.57 -22.37 -1.56
C SER A 47 -6.61 -21.08 -2.37
N LEU A 48 -5.61 -20.82 -3.25
CA LEU A 48 -5.66 -19.70 -4.19
C LEU A 48 -6.84 -19.86 -5.14
N LEU A 49 -7.47 -18.73 -5.45
CA LEU A 49 -8.50 -18.67 -6.48
C LEU A 49 -7.92 -19.12 -7.83
N PRO A 50 -8.65 -19.90 -8.64
CA PRO A 50 -8.16 -20.32 -9.94
C PRO A 50 -8.02 -19.15 -10.90
N PRO A 51 -6.89 -19.02 -11.65
CA PRO A 51 -6.67 -17.95 -12.62
C PRO A 51 -7.81 -17.81 -13.64
N THR A 52 -8.44 -18.91 -14.04
CA THR A 52 -9.51 -18.96 -15.03
C THR A 52 -10.75 -18.14 -14.68
N GLN A 53 -10.92 -17.72 -13.43
CA GLN A 53 -12.01 -16.83 -13.02
C GLN A 53 -11.71 -15.35 -13.31
N LEU A 54 -10.46 -14.99 -13.58
CA LEU A 54 -10.04 -13.63 -13.91
C LEU A 54 -10.29 -13.36 -15.39
N LYS A 55 -11.22 -12.42 -15.69
CA LYS A 55 -11.60 -12.10 -17.06
C LYS A 55 -10.40 -11.63 -17.88
N GLY A 56 -10.29 -12.12 -19.12
CA GLY A 56 -9.20 -11.78 -20.05
C GLY A 56 -7.89 -12.55 -19.80
N VAL A 57 -7.77 -13.31 -18.70
CA VAL A 57 -6.48 -13.95 -18.37
C VAL A 57 -6.10 -15.07 -19.35
N ARG A 58 -7.10 -15.77 -19.90
CA ARG A 58 -6.86 -16.84 -20.87
C ARG A 58 -6.41 -16.26 -22.21
N GLU A 59 -7.12 -15.26 -22.69
CA GLU A 59 -6.79 -14.54 -23.92
C GLU A 59 -5.41 -13.87 -23.81
N ALA A 60 -5.08 -13.30 -22.63
CA ALA A 60 -3.74 -12.77 -22.38
C ALA A 60 -2.66 -13.86 -22.44
N ALA A 61 -2.93 -15.03 -21.87
CA ALA A 61 -2.00 -16.17 -21.91
C ALA A 61 -1.78 -16.66 -23.35
N GLU A 62 -2.82 -16.74 -24.17
CA GLU A 62 -2.75 -17.13 -25.59
C GLU A 62 -1.91 -16.11 -26.39
N ILE A 63 -2.18 -14.79 -26.26
CA ILE A 63 -1.43 -13.72 -26.92
C ILE A 63 0.05 -13.74 -26.53
N LEU A 64 0.34 -13.87 -25.22
CA LEU A 64 1.71 -13.91 -24.72
C LEU A 64 2.46 -15.17 -25.18
N ALA A 65 1.78 -16.31 -25.24
CA ALA A 65 2.37 -17.55 -25.76
C ALA A 65 2.68 -17.44 -27.25
N ASP A 66 1.77 -16.89 -28.05
CA ASP A 66 1.98 -16.63 -29.48
C ASP A 66 3.18 -15.70 -29.70
N ALA A 67 3.27 -14.64 -28.89
CA ALA A 67 4.38 -13.69 -28.96
C ALA A 67 5.72 -14.35 -28.59
N ILE A 68 5.77 -15.24 -27.60
CA ILE A 68 6.97 -16.01 -27.24
C ILE A 68 7.37 -16.94 -28.39
N GLU A 69 6.42 -17.68 -28.97
CA GLU A 69 6.67 -18.59 -30.09
C GLU A 69 7.17 -17.86 -31.35
N ALA A 70 6.64 -16.64 -31.59
CA ALA A 70 7.05 -15.80 -32.71
C ALA A 70 8.40 -15.08 -32.45
N GLY A 71 8.95 -15.13 -31.24
CA GLY A 71 10.13 -14.34 -30.86
C GLY A 71 9.87 -12.83 -30.87
N ALA A 72 8.62 -12.43 -30.64
CA ALA A 72 8.19 -11.03 -30.62
C ALA A 72 8.80 -10.26 -29.45
N ARG A 73 9.16 -9.00 -29.70
CA ARG A 73 9.72 -8.10 -28.70
C ARG A 73 8.63 -7.51 -27.82
N MET A 74 8.71 -7.77 -26.53
CA MET A 74 7.74 -7.28 -25.55
C MET A 74 8.34 -6.17 -24.69
N ILE A 75 7.55 -5.11 -24.42
CA ILE A 75 7.95 -4.06 -23.48
C ILE A 75 6.88 -3.93 -22.41
N ILE A 76 7.30 -4.08 -21.13
CA ILE A 76 6.44 -3.82 -19.98
C ILE A 76 6.47 -2.33 -19.66
N VAL A 77 5.32 -1.67 -19.68
CA VAL A 77 5.14 -0.28 -19.23
C VAL A 77 4.62 -0.31 -17.80
N ALA A 78 5.50 0.02 -16.84
CA ALA A 78 5.22 -0.10 -15.41
C ALA A 78 4.78 1.23 -14.79
N ASP A 79 3.97 1.16 -13.71
CA ASP A 79 3.78 2.30 -12.82
C ASP A 79 5.04 2.57 -11.98
N TYR A 80 5.11 3.77 -11.39
CA TYR A 80 6.28 4.34 -10.71
C TYR A 80 6.27 4.18 -9.19
N ASP A 81 5.55 3.21 -8.66
CA ASP A 81 5.53 2.88 -7.24
C ASP A 81 6.00 1.43 -6.96
N CYS A 82 5.88 0.99 -5.71
CA CYS A 82 6.34 -0.33 -5.30
C CYS A 82 5.51 -1.47 -5.93
N ASP A 83 4.20 -1.28 -6.14
CA ASP A 83 3.37 -2.29 -6.78
C ASP A 83 3.72 -2.41 -8.26
N GLY A 84 3.79 -1.30 -8.99
CA GLY A 84 4.24 -1.28 -10.38
C GLY A 84 5.63 -1.86 -10.57
N ALA A 85 6.58 -1.52 -9.68
CA ALA A 85 7.95 -2.06 -9.74
C ALA A 85 8.00 -3.57 -9.48
N THR A 86 7.26 -4.07 -8.49
CA THR A 86 7.21 -5.52 -8.20
C THR A 86 6.44 -6.29 -9.29
N ALA A 87 5.37 -5.71 -9.85
CA ALA A 87 4.63 -6.28 -10.97
C ALA A 87 5.53 -6.40 -12.21
N CYS A 88 6.28 -5.35 -12.51
CA CYS A 88 7.28 -5.36 -13.59
C CYS A 88 8.34 -6.45 -13.36
N ALA A 89 8.88 -6.56 -12.14
CA ALA A 89 9.89 -7.57 -11.81
C ALA A 89 9.34 -9.00 -11.93
N VAL A 90 8.11 -9.24 -11.49
CA VAL A 90 7.42 -10.54 -11.68
C VAL A 90 7.27 -10.86 -13.16
N GLY A 91 6.81 -9.89 -13.96
CA GLY A 91 6.66 -10.05 -15.42
C GLY A 91 7.99 -10.35 -16.12
N ILE A 92 9.01 -9.53 -15.88
CA ILE A 92 10.36 -9.69 -16.48
C ILE A 92 10.94 -11.06 -16.12
N ARG A 93 10.91 -11.45 -14.84
CA ARG A 93 11.48 -12.73 -14.39
C ARG A 93 10.74 -13.93 -14.95
N ALA A 94 9.42 -13.91 -14.95
CA ALA A 94 8.61 -15.00 -15.47
C ALA A 94 8.75 -15.12 -16.99
N LEU A 95 8.59 -14.02 -17.74
CA LEU A 95 8.67 -14.02 -19.20
C LEU A 95 10.07 -14.44 -19.69
N ARG A 96 11.14 -13.96 -19.06
CA ARG A 96 12.50 -14.44 -19.37
C ARG A 96 12.68 -15.93 -19.08
N ALA A 97 12.12 -16.43 -17.98
CA ALA A 97 12.17 -17.87 -17.68
C ALA A 97 11.37 -18.72 -18.69
N PHE A 98 10.37 -18.14 -19.36
CA PHE A 98 9.63 -18.76 -20.46
C PHE A 98 10.32 -18.57 -21.83
N GLY A 99 11.41 -17.81 -21.90
CA GLY A 99 12.20 -17.59 -23.13
C GLY A 99 11.78 -16.38 -23.96
N ALA A 100 11.00 -15.45 -23.40
CA ALA A 100 10.58 -14.23 -24.09
C ALA A 100 11.73 -13.22 -24.24
N ASP A 101 11.72 -12.46 -25.36
CA ASP A 101 12.46 -11.19 -25.49
C ASP A 101 11.63 -10.07 -24.83
N VAL A 102 12.02 -9.67 -23.62
CA VAL A 102 11.26 -8.72 -22.83
C VAL A 102 12.14 -7.66 -22.18
N GLY A 103 11.77 -6.40 -22.39
CA GLY A 103 12.29 -5.22 -21.72
C GLY A 103 11.21 -4.51 -20.91
N TYR A 104 11.57 -3.35 -20.33
CA TYR A 104 10.62 -2.52 -19.60
C TYR A 104 10.87 -1.04 -19.84
N LEU A 105 9.84 -0.25 -19.61
CA LEU A 105 9.84 1.21 -19.60
C LEU A 105 9.09 1.69 -18.36
N VAL A 106 9.70 2.61 -17.61
CA VAL A 106 9.03 3.33 -16.52
C VAL A 106 9.09 4.81 -16.83
N PRO A 107 7.94 5.45 -17.07
CA PRO A 107 7.93 6.88 -17.38
C PRO A 107 8.20 7.73 -16.13
N ASN A 108 8.85 8.88 -16.32
CA ASN A 108 8.96 9.89 -15.29
C ASN A 108 7.57 10.52 -15.05
N ARG A 109 7.01 10.31 -13.85
CA ARG A 109 5.67 10.81 -13.47
C ARG A 109 5.50 12.33 -13.57
N PHE A 110 6.58 13.07 -13.43
CA PHE A 110 6.55 14.55 -13.47
C PHE A 110 6.49 15.08 -14.88
N GLU A 111 6.99 14.31 -15.86
CA GLU A 111 7.03 14.69 -17.28
C GLU A 111 5.83 14.15 -18.05
N TYR A 112 5.48 12.87 -17.83
CA TYR A 112 4.53 12.12 -18.66
C TYR A 112 3.17 11.85 -17.98
N GLY A 113 3.06 12.12 -16.68
CA GLY A 113 1.83 11.86 -15.92
C GLY A 113 1.66 10.39 -15.54
N TYR A 114 0.40 9.96 -15.42
CA TYR A 114 0.04 8.61 -14.98
C TYR A 114 -0.52 7.76 -16.11
N GLY A 115 -0.19 6.46 -16.10
CA GLY A 115 -0.72 5.45 -17.01
C GLY A 115 -0.09 5.50 -18.40
N LEU A 116 -0.57 4.66 -19.30
CA LEU A 116 -0.12 4.62 -20.70
C LEU A 116 -0.71 5.82 -21.45
N THR A 117 0.07 6.89 -21.60
CA THR A 117 -0.30 8.08 -22.38
C THR A 117 0.27 7.98 -23.81
N PRO A 118 -0.26 8.74 -24.80
CA PRO A 118 0.34 8.79 -26.14
C PRO A 118 1.83 9.13 -26.13
N ALA A 119 2.27 10.06 -25.27
CA ALA A 119 3.69 10.43 -25.15
C ALA A 119 4.56 9.27 -24.63
N ILE A 120 4.02 8.39 -23.79
CA ILE A 120 4.72 7.18 -23.31
C ILE A 120 4.78 6.14 -24.42
N VAL A 121 3.73 6.02 -25.23
CA VAL A 121 3.72 5.14 -26.42
C VAL A 121 4.78 5.58 -27.42
N GLU A 122 4.94 6.87 -27.67
CA GLU A 122 6.02 7.41 -28.50
C GLU A 122 7.43 7.06 -27.99
N LEU A 123 7.61 7.02 -26.65
CA LEU A 123 8.87 6.54 -26.07
C LEU A 123 9.05 5.04 -26.25
N ALA A 124 8.00 4.26 -26.03
CA ALA A 124 8.04 2.81 -26.18
C ALA A 124 8.28 2.41 -27.64
N ALA A 125 7.67 3.10 -28.61
CA ALA A 125 7.83 2.85 -30.05
C ALA A 125 9.28 2.96 -30.52
N LYS A 126 10.10 3.80 -29.87
CA LYS A 126 11.56 3.88 -30.15
C LYS A 126 12.32 2.62 -29.78
N MET A 127 11.73 1.76 -28.96
CA MET A 127 12.29 0.46 -28.59
C MET A 127 11.83 -0.66 -29.54
N GLU A 128 11.02 -0.33 -30.54
CA GLU A 128 10.49 -1.22 -31.57
C GLU A 128 9.81 -2.48 -31.00
N PRO A 129 8.82 -2.33 -30.09
CA PRO A 129 8.09 -3.47 -29.55
C PRO A 129 7.02 -3.96 -30.55
N ASP A 130 6.80 -5.27 -30.56
CA ASP A 130 5.61 -5.88 -31.19
C ASP A 130 4.41 -5.87 -30.23
N LEU A 131 4.69 -5.90 -28.92
CA LEU A 131 3.68 -5.99 -27.86
C LEU A 131 4.04 -5.11 -26.66
N LEU A 132 3.09 -4.27 -26.23
CA LEU A 132 3.14 -3.58 -24.94
C LEU A 132 2.33 -4.34 -23.90
N ILE A 133 2.90 -4.46 -22.71
CA ILE A 133 2.22 -5.02 -21.53
C ILE A 133 2.20 -3.93 -20.46
N THR A 134 1.03 -3.43 -20.07
CA THR A 134 0.99 -2.53 -18.91
C THR A 134 0.92 -3.33 -17.62
N VAL A 135 1.55 -2.85 -16.56
CA VAL A 135 1.44 -3.42 -15.21
C VAL A 135 1.10 -2.33 -14.22
N ASP A 136 0.05 -2.56 -13.44
CA ASP A 136 -0.46 -1.64 -12.43
C ASP A 136 -0.95 -0.29 -13.02
N ASN A 137 -1.30 -0.30 -14.28
CA ASN A 137 -1.89 0.83 -15.01
C ASN A 137 -2.55 0.35 -16.30
N GLY A 138 -3.27 1.25 -16.97
CA GLY A 138 -3.75 1.01 -18.34
C GLY A 138 -5.27 0.93 -18.49
N ILE A 139 -6.04 0.55 -17.46
CA ILE A 139 -7.50 0.39 -17.57
C ILE A 139 -8.25 1.66 -18.01
N ALA A 140 -7.66 2.82 -17.75
CA ALA A 140 -8.21 4.14 -18.13
C ALA A 140 -7.43 4.80 -19.29
N SER A 141 -6.50 4.08 -19.93
CA SER A 141 -5.57 4.63 -20.93
C SER A 141 -6.12 4.56 -22.36
N VAL A 142 -7.32 5.08 -22.60
CA VAL A 142 -8.01 5.02 -23.91
C VAL A 142 -7.15 5.61 -25.03
N GLU A 143 -6.64 6.83 -24.83
CA GLU A 143 -5.82 7.54 -25.82
C GLU A 143 -4.46 6.85 -26.04
N GLY A 144 -3.85 6.31 -24.99
CA GLY A 144 -2.57 5.61 -25.08
C GLY A 144 -2.70 4.30 -25.86
N VAL A 145 -3.74 3.53 -25.64
CA VAL A 145 -4.00 2.29 -26.40
C VAL A 145 -4.30 2.61 -27.87
N ALA A 146 -5.07 3.68 -28.15
CA ALA A 146 -5.30 4.14 -29.51
C ALA A 146 -3.98 4.51 -30.22
N ALA A 147 -3.09 5.24 -29.54
CA ALA A 147 -1.77 5.57 -30.07
C ALA A 147 -0.91 4.33 -30.33
N ALA A 148 -0.92 3.32 -29.43
CA ALA A 148 -0.21 2.06 -29.65
C ALA A 148 -0.71 1.34 -30.92
N ARG A 149 -2.03 1.30 -31.13
CA ARG A 149 -2.65 0.74 -32.33
C ARG A 149 -2.22 1.48 -33.61
N GLU A 150 -2.14 2.82 -33.59
CA GLU A 150 -1.64 3.63 -34.70
C GLU A 150 -0.20 3.28 -35.07
N HIS A 151 0.62 2.90 -34.09
CA HIS A 151 1.98 2.39 -34.31
C HIS A 151 2.02 0.90 -34.70
N GLY A 152 0.88 0.22 -34.79
CA GLY A 152 0.81 -1.22 -35.10
C GLY A 152 1.28 -2.11 -33.93
N ILE A 153 1.28 -1.62 -32.73
CA ILE A 153 1.75 -2.31 -31.52
C ILE A 153 0.54 -2.90 -30.79
N ALA A 154 0.54 -4.22 -30.55
CA ALA A 154 -0.47 -4.89 -29.74
C ALA A 154 -0.36 -4.50 -28.25
N THR A 155 -1.48 -4.58 -27.52
CA THR A 155 -1.53 -4.12 -26.13
C THR A 155 -2.21 -5.13 -25.21
N VAL A 156 -1.52 -5.60 -24.19
CA VAL A 156 -2.05 -6.40 -23.08
C VAL A 156 -2.06 -5.53 -21.81
N ILE A 157 -3.23 -5.28 -21.26
CA ILE A 157 -3.37 -4.51 -20.03
C ILE A 157 -3.47 -5.47 -18.84
N THR A 158 -2.57 -5.32 -17.85
CA THR A 158 -2.72 -5.91 -16.50
C THR A 158 -2.80 -4.80 -15.47
N ASP A 159 -3.95 -4.69 -14.82
CA ASP A 159 -4.25 -3.57 -13.92
C ASP A 159 -5.26 -4.01 -12.85
N HIS A 160 -5.38 -3.25 -11.78
CA HIS A 160 -6.36 -3.49 -10.72
C HIS A 160 -7.19 -2.25 -10.38
N HIS A 161 -6.85 -1.11 -10.96
CA HIS A 161 -7.58 0.13 -10.75
C HIS A 161 -9.03 0.05 -11.26
N LEU A 162 -9.87 0.95 -10.77
CA LEU A 162 -11.24 1.07 -11.27
C LEU A 162 -11.24 1.61 -12.69
N PRO A 163 -12.08 1.06 -13.58
CA PRO A 163 -12.21 1.56 -14.94
C PRO A 163 -12.79 2.98 -14.98
N GLY A 164 -12.49 3.71 -16.04
CA GLY A 164 -13.19 4.94 -16.39
C GLY A 164 -14.57 4.67 -17.00
N ASP A 165 -15.18 5.73 -17.59
CA ASP A 165 -16.48 5.60 -18.26
C ASP A 165 -16.39 4.76 -19.54
N GLU A 166 -15.22 4.76 -20.19
CA GLU A 166 -14.89 3.96 -21.36
C GLU A 166 -13.68 3.07 -21.08
N LEU A 167 -13.69 1.87 -21.63
CA LEU A 167 -12.54 0.97 -21.62
C LEU A 167 -11.67 1.20 -22.85
N PRO A 168 -10.33 1.12 -22.72
CA PRO A 168 -9.45 1.15 -23.87
C PRO A 168 -9.68 -0.07 -24.76
N GLU A 169 -9.57 0.12 -26.08
CA GLU A 169 -9.67 -0.94 -27.08
C GLU A 169 -8.35 -1.72 -27.21
N ALA A 170 -7.83 -2.22 -26.08
CA ALA A 170 -6.66 -3.09 -26.05
C ALA A 170 -7.00 -4.49 -26.60
N ASP A 171 -5.98 -5.24 -27.03
CA ASP A 171 -6.16 -6.63 -27.50
C ASP A 171 -6.73 -7.51 -26.38
N VAL A 172 -6.31 -7.27 -25.14
CA VAL A 172 -6.92 -7.87 -23.96
C VAL A 172 -6.72 -7.02 -22.70
N ILE A 173 -7.68 -7.09 -21.77
CA ILE A 173 -7.61 -6.47 -20.45
C ILE A 173 -7.76 -7.55 -19.39
N VAL A 174 -6.77 -7.62 -18.48
CA VAL A 174 -6.80 -8.46 -17.29
C VAL A 174 -6.90 -7.55 -16.07
N ASN A 175 -8.10 -7.43 -15.50
CA ASN A 175 -8.36 -6.58 -14.35
C ASN A 175 -9.55 -7.13 -13.55
N PRO A 176 -9.41 -7.40 -12.23
CA PRO A 176 -10.50 -7.91 -11.42
C PRO A 176 -11.69 -6.96 -11.32
N ASN A 177 -11.46 -5.65 -11.53
CA ASN A 177 -12.47 -4.60 -11.42
C ASN A 177 -13.11 -4.20 -12.75
N GLN A 178 -12.68 -4.80 -13.88
CA GLN A 178 -13.33 -4.54 -15.17
C GLN A 178 -14.77 -5.07 -15.19
N PRO A 179 -15.68 -4.45 -15.97
CA PRO A 179 -17.06 -4.89 -16.10
C PRO A 179 -17.16 -6.36 -16.54
N GLY A 180 -18.03 -7.12 -15.86
CA GLY A 180 -18.26 -8.54 -16.15
C GLY A 180 -17.16 -9.50 -15.67
N CYS A 181 -16.17 -9.05 -14.91
CA CYS A 181 -15.21 -9.95 -14.27
C CYS A 181 -15.83 -10.61 -13.04
N ALA A 182 -15.81 -11.95 -12.98
CA ALA A 182 -16.35 -12.74 -11.87
C ALA A 182 -15.31 -13.10 -10.80
N PHE A 183 -14.07 -12.64 -10.93
CA PHE A 183 -13.01 -12.94 -9.96
C PHE A 183 -13.37 -12.40 -8.57
N PRO A 184 -13.43 -13.26 -7.52
CA PRO A 184 -13.95 -12.85 -6.22
C PRO A 184 -13.07 -11.84 -5.48
N SER A 185 -11.73 -11.92 -5.62
CA SER A 185 -10.79 -10.99 -4.99
C SER A 185 -10.68 -9.69 -5.80
N LYS A 186 -11.55 -8.73 -5.48
CA LYS A 186 -11.55 -7.40 -6.13
C LYS A 186 -10.42 -6.49 -5.64
N ALA A 187 -9.78 -6.88 -4.57
CA ALA A 187 -8.68 -6.15 -3.95
C ALA A 187 -7.29 -6.70 -4.36
N LEU A 188 -7.21 -7.47 -5.44
CA LEU A 188 -5.91 -7.95 -5.93
C LEU A 188 -5.07 -6.74 -6.36
N ALA A 189 -3.80 -6.68 -5.92
CA ALA A 189 -2.87 -5.62 -6.32
C ALA A 189 -2.36 -5.84 -7.76
N GLY A 190 -1.77 -4.83 -8.39
CA GLY A 190 -1.23 -4.91 -9.75
C GLY A 190 -0.22 -6.07 -9.91
N VAL A 191 0.69 -6.23 -8.94
CA VAL A 191 1.61 -7.38 -8.91
C VAL A 191 0.88 -8.73 -8.83
N GLY A 192 -0.24 -8.77 -8.12
CA GLY A 192 -1.10 -9.96 -8.03
C GLY A 192 -1.73 -10.29 -9.38
N VAL A 193 -2.24 -9.28 -10.10
CA VAL A 193 -2.80 -9.46 -11.46
C VAL A 193 -1.73 -10.00 -12.40
N MET A 194 -0.53 -9.42 -12.38
CA MET A 194 0.58 -9.91 -13.21
C MET A 194 0.97 -11.33 -12.84
N PHE A 195 1.03 -11.67 -11.55
CA PHE A 195 1.32 -13.04 -11.11
C PHE A 195 0.28 -14.05 -11.61
N TYR A 196 -1.02 -13.71 -11.54
CA TYR A 196 -2.10 -14.55 -12.06
C TYR A 196 -2.02 -14.71 -13.58
N THR A 197 -1.65 -13.67 -14.29
CA THR A 197 -1.40 -13.71 -15.74
C THR A 197 -0.26 -14.67 -16.08
N MET A 198 0.84 -14.62 -15.32
CA MET A 198 1.97 -15.54 -15.49
C MET A 198 1.62 -17.00 -15.13
N LEU A 199 0.73 -17.21 -14.13
CA LEU A 199 0.21 -18.57 -13.83
C LEU A 199 -0.59 -19.13 -15.03
N ALA A 200 -1.44 -18.31 -15.64
CA ALA A 200 -2.21 -18.70 -16.82
C ALA A 200 -1.30 -18.97 -18.03
N LEU A 201 -0.34 -18.08 -18.29
CA LEU A 201 0.65 -18.25 -19.36
C LEU A 201 1.46 -19.54 -19.19
N ARG A 202 1.91 -19.85 -17.97
CA ARG A 202 2.61 -21.10 -17.70
C ARG A 202 1.74 -22.33 -18.02
N ALA A 203 0.44 -22.26 -17.69
CA ALA A 203 -0.50 -23.34 -18.01
C ALA A 203 -0.67 -23.51 -19.54
N GLU A 204 -0.84 -22.41 -20.26
CA GLU A 204 -0.95 -22.38 -21.74
C GLU A 204 0.31 -22.94 -22.39
N LEU A 205 1.51 -22.47 -21.98
CA LEU A 205 2.78 -22.98 -22.50
C LEU A 205 2.98 -24.48 -22.22
N ARG A 206 2.49 -24.98 -21.07
CA ARG A 206 2.49 -26.40 -20.76
C ARG A 206 1.59 -27.19 -21.71
N GLU A 207 0.38 -26.70 -21.97
CA GLU A 207 -0.56 -27.32 -22.92
C GLU A 207 0.01 -27.36 -24.34
N ARG A 208 0.80 -26.36 -24.74
CA ARG A 208 1.52 -26.30 -26.02
C ARG A 208 2.79 -27.16 -26.05
N GLY A 209 3.17 -27.81 -24.97
CA GLY A 209 4.37 -28.66 -24.90
C GLY A 209 5.70 -27.87 -24.79
N ALA A 210 5.68 -26.58 -24.47
CA ALA A 210 6.87 -25.71 -24.41
C ALA A 210 7.93 -26.19 -23.39
N PHE A 211 7.53 -27.00 -22.42
CA PHE A 211 8.42 -27.53 -21.37
C PHE A 211 8.83 -29.00 -21.60
N GLU A 212 8.51 -29.61 -22.75
CA GLU A 212 8.94 -30.95 -23.05
C GLU A 212 10.46 -31.07 -23.03
N GLY A 213 10.98 -31.98 -22.18
CA GLY A 213 12.42 -32.15 -22.00
C GLY A 213 13.15 -31.03 -21.24
N LYS A 214 12.43 -30.06 -20.67
CA LYS A 214 12.96 -28.93 -19.89
C LYS A 214 12.29 -28.88 -18.51
N THR A 215 12.97 -28.23 -17.53
CA THR A 215 12.36 -27.96 -16.24
C THR A 215 11.35 -26.81 -16.38
N GLU A 216 10.12 -27.04 -15.97
CA GLU A 216 9.10 -25.99 -15.95
C GLU A 216 9.43 -24.95 -14.87
N PRO A 217 9.39 -23.62 -15.17
CA PRO A 217 9.68 -22.57 -14.21
C PRO A 217 8.71 -22.56 -13.01
N ASN A 218 9.26 -22.49 -11.82
CA ASN A 218 8.49 -22.47 -10.57
C ASN A 218 8.12 -21.02 -10.20
N LEU A 219 6.94 -20.56 -10.58
CA LEU A 219 6.48 -19.19 -10.29
C LEU A 219 6.30 -18.89 -8.80
N ALA A 220 6.19 -19.91 -7.93
CA ALA A 220 6.16 -19.68 -6.49
C ALA A 220 7.44 -18.99 -5.98
N GLU A 221 8.53 -19.03 -6.74
CA GLU A 221 9.77 -18.33 -6.42
C GLU A 221 9.66 -16.81 -6.48
N LEU A 222 8.60 -16.28 -7.08
CA LEU A 222 8.33 -14.85 -7.20
C LEU A 222 7.37 -14.31 -6.12
N LEU A 223 6.90 -15.17 -5.20
CA LEU A 223 5.90 -14.78 -4.20
C LEU A 223 6.40 -13.79 -3.16
N ASP A 224 7.69 -13.67 -2.96
CA ASP A 224 8.30 -12.60 -2.15
C ASP A 224 8.08 -11.21 -2.76
N LEU A 225 8.23 -11.09 -4.09
CA LEU A 225 7.91 -9.87 -4.84
C LEU A 225 6.40 -9.58 -4.79
N VAL A 226 5.56 -10.61 -5.01
CA VAL A 226 4.10 -10.48 -4.96
C VAL A 226 3.62 -10.01 -3.59
N ALA A 227 4.19 -10.58 -2.51
CA ALA A 227 3.85 -10.17 -1.15
C ALA A 227 4.25 -8.71 -0.88
N LEU A 228 5.44 -8.28 -1.34
CA LEU A 228 5.91 -6.92 -1.13
C LEU A 228 4.99 -5.90 -1.82
N GLY A 229 4.67 -6.07 -3.11
CA GLY A 229 3.78 -5.16 -3.84
C GLY A 229 2.39 -5.13 -3.22
N THR A 230 1.79 -6.31 -2.96
CA THR A 230 0.46 -6.41 -2.34
C THR A 230 0.34 -5.65 -1.01
N VAL A 231 1.37 -5.73 -0.15
CA VAL A 231 1.37 -5.00 1.13
C VAL A 231 1.66 -3.51 0.94
N ALA A 232 2.56 -3.16 0.03
CA ALA A 232 2.98 -1.79 -0.19
C ALA A 232 1.89 -0.93 -0.86
N ASP A 233 1.05 -1.53 -1.71
CA ASP A 233 -0.11 -0.87 -2.34
C ASP A 233 -1.28 -0.66 -1.37
N VAL A 234 -1.21 -1.26 -0.18
CA VAL A 234 -2.24 -1.08 0.87
C VAL A 234 -3.62 -1.59 0.44
N VAL A 235 -3.68 -2.57 -0.44
CA VAL A 235 -4.94 -3.23 -0.81
C VAL A 235 -5.50 -4.04 0.35
N LYS A 236 -6.83 -4.24 0.36
CA LYS A 236 -7.48 -5.08 1.36
C LYS A 236 -6.88 -6.49 1.35
N LEU A 237 -6.42 -6.96 2.52
CA LEU A 237 -5.95 -8.31 2.71
C LEU A 237 -7.14 -9.28 2.88
N ASP A 238 -7.88 -9.51 1.79
CA ASP A 238 -8.86 -10.58 1.72
C ASP A 238 -8.17 -11.97 1.79
N HIS A 239 -8.93 -13.05 1.76
CA HIS A 239 -8.34 -14.39 1.91
C HIS A 239 -7.28 -14.68 0.84
N ASN A 240 -7.56 -14.33 -0.42
CA ASN A 240 -6.64 -14.57 -1.53
C ASN A 240 -5.32 -13.79 -1.38
N ASN A 241 -5.39 -12.50 -1.02
CA ASN A 241 -4.22 -11.69 -0.76
C ASN A 241 -3.44 -12.17 0.47
N ARG A 242 -4.13 -12.66 1.53
CA ARG A 242 -3.44 -13.26 2.68
C ARG A 242 -2.66 -14.52 2.30
N ILE A 243 -3.16 -15.35 1.38
CA ILE A 243 -2.41 -16.49 0.86
C ILE A 243 -1.13 -16.02 0.18
N LEU A 244 -1.22 -15.09 -0.77
CA LEU A 244 -0.06 -14.54 -1.50
C LEU A 244 0.98 -13.96 -0.53
N VAL A 245 0.54 -13.13 0.40
CA VAL A 245 1.40 -12.50 1.42
C VAL A 245 2.03 -13.53 2.35
N SER A 246 1.25 -14.54 2.82
CA SER A 246 1.76 -15.62 3.67
C SER A 246 2.88 -16.38 2.99
N GLN A 247 2.68 -16.78 1.75
CA GLN A 247 3.65 -17.56 0.99
C GLN A 247 4.93 -16.77 0.72
N GLY A 248 4.81 -15.47 0.42
CA GLY A 248 5.96 -14.58 0.27
C GLY A 248 6.74 -14.42 1.60
N LEU A 249 6.05 -14.17 2.72
CA LEU A 249 6.68 -14.08 4.04
C LEU A 249 7.39 -15.38 4.44
N GLN A 250 6.80 -16.54 4.15
CA GLN A 250 7.43 -17.84 4.41
C GLN A 250 8.74 -17.99 3.63
N ARG A 251 8.79 -17.50 2.38
CA ARG A 251 10.02 -17.50 1.57
C ARG A 251 11.07 -16.57 2.14
N MET A 252 10.68 -15.34 2.50
CA MET A 252 11.59 -14.37 3.12
C MET A 252 12.19 -14.93 4.42
N ARG A 253 11.34 -15.48 5.30
CA ARG A 253 11.76 -16.08 6.58
C ARG A 253 12.67 -17.31 6.41
N ALA A 254 12.52 -18.05 5.32
CA ALA A 254 13.32 -19.23 5.00
C ALA A 254 14.59 -18.89 4.17
N ASP A 255 14.91 -17.62 4.00
CA ASP A 255 16.03 -17.13 3.18
C ASP A 255 16.00 -17.62 1.71
N ARG A 256 14.80 -17.83 1.17
CA ARG A 256 14.53 -18.24 -0.22
C ARG A 256 13.88 -17.11 -1.03
N MET A 257 14.38 -15.91 -0.87
CA MET A 257 13.89 -14.70 -1.51
C MET A 257 14.83 -14.24 -2.64
N GLN A 258 14.33 -13.35 -3.49
CA GLN A 258 15.11 -12.72 -4.54
C GLN A 258 16.27 -11.88 -3.96
N PRO A 259 17.41 -11.78 -4.66
CA PRO A 259 18.56 -11.00 -4.18
C PRO A 259 18.23 -9.55 -3.82
N GLY A 260 17.37 -8.88 -4.61
CA GLY A 260 16.92 -7.52 -4.34
C GLY A 260 16.13 -7.39 -3.04
N ILE A 261 15.24 -8.33 -2.74
CA ILE A 261 14.49 -8.35 -1.47
C ILE A 261 15.44 -8.50 -0.29
N ARG A 262 16.41 -9.42 -0.39
CA ARG A 262 17.45 -9.62 0.63
C ARG A 262 18.26 -8.33 0.85
N ALA A 263 18.66 -7.67 -0.23
CA ALA A 263 19.42 -6.43 -0.18
C ALA A 263 18.63 -5.29 0.49
N LEU A 264 17.33 -5.20 0.23
CA LEU A 264 16.43 -4.23 0.86
C LEU A 264 16.29 -4.47 2.38
N PHE A 265 16.19 -5.74 2.83
CA PHE A 265 16.21 -6.08 4.26
C PHE A 265 17.52 -5.63 4.91
N ALA A 266 18.66 -5.93 4.28
CA ALA A 266 19.99 -5.54 4.77
C ALA A 266 20.14 -4.01 4.86
N ALA A 267 19.75 -3.27 3.82
CA ALA A 267 19.79 -1.80 3.81
C ALA A 267 18.82 -1.17 4.85
N ALA A 268 17.71 -1.86 5.15
CA ALA A 268 16.77 -1.45 6.18
C ALA A 268 17.21 -1.80 7.60
N GLY A 269 18.27 -2.58 7.77
CA GLY A 269 18.70 -3.10 9.06
C GLY A 269 17.66 -4.02 9.71
N ARG A 270 16.93 -4.79 8.88
CA ARG A 270 15.88 -5.71 9.32
C ARG A 270 16.30 -7.16 9.14
N ASP A 271 15.87 -8.02 10.06
CA ASP A 271 16.10 -9.45 10.01
C ASP A 271 15.01 -10.14 9.19
N ALA A 272 15.38 -10.64 8.00
CA ALA A 272 14.43 -11.33 7.11
C ALA A 272 13.87 -12.63 7.73
N ALA A 273 14.59 -13.30 8.63
CA ALA A 273 14.09 -14.49 9.31
C ALA A 273 12.87 -14.20 10.21
N ARG A 274 12.64 -12.93 10.51
CA ARG A 274 11.52 -12.43 11.32
C ARG A 274 10.62 -11.48 10.52
N ALA A 275 10.68 -11.53 9.20
CA ALA A 275 9.92 -10.66 8.32
C ALA A 275 8.42 -10.64 8.66
N THR A 276 7.84 -9.45 8.62
CA THR A 276 6.42 -9.18 8.86
C THR A 276 5.84 -8.32 7.76
N THR A 277 4.52 -8.22 7.69
CA THR A 277 3.85 -7.25 6.80
C THR A 277 4.26 -5.81 7.13
N PHE A 278 4.57 -5.52 8.39
CA PHE A 278 5.07 -4.21 8.80
C PHE A 278 6.42 -3.89 8.14
N ASP A 279 7.35 -4.84 8.06
CA ASP A 279 8.64 -4.63 7.39
C ASP A 279 8.44 -4.34 5.91
N MET A 280 7.55 -5.06 5.23
CA MET A 280 7.23 -4.79 3.82
C MET A 280 6.62 -3.40 3.62
N GLY A 281 5.60 -3.03 4.37
CA GLY A 281 4.87 -1.77 4.22
C GLY A 281 5.63 -0.54 4.73
N PHE A 282 6.47 -0.66 5.76
CA PHE A 282 7.11 0.49 6.43
C PHE A 282 8.63 0.53 6.35
N ALA A 283 9.27 -0.57 5.89
CA ALA A 283 10.71 -0.58 5.68
C ALA A 283 11.07 -0.78 4.20
N LEU A 284 10.64 -1.85 3.53
CA LEU A 284 11.03 -2.14 2.15
C LEU A 284 10.31 -1.26 1.13
N GLY A 285 8.98 -1.26 1.13
CA GLY A 285 8.15 -0.48 0.20
C GLY A 285 8.50 1.00 0.13
N PRO A 286 8.69 1.72 1.26
CA PRO A 286 9.07 3.12 1.24
C PRO A 286 10.42 3.42 0.58
N ARG A 287 11.37 2.46 0.55
CA ARG A 287 12.65 2.61 -0.15
C ARG A 287 12.47 2.57 -1.65
N LEU A 288 11.69 1.62 -2.15
CA LEU A 288 11.31 1.57 -3.56
C LEU A 288 10.51 2.82 -3.96
N ASN A 289 9.47 3.16 -3.21
CA ASN A 289 8.63 4.34 -3.47
C ASN A 289 9.42 5.67 -3.46
N ALA A 290 10.56 5.74 -2.76
CA ALA A 290 11.39 6.93 -2.76
C ALA A 290 12.03 7.19 -4.14
N ALA A 291 12.38 6.14 -4.89
CA ALA A 291 12.90 6.27 -6.25
C ALA A 291 11.86 6.94 -7.18
N GLY A 292 10.62 6.47 -7.21
CA GLY A 292 9.54 7.06 -8.03
C GLY A 292 9.08 8.46 -7.57
N ARG A 293 9.57 8.96 -6.42
CA ARG A 293 9.25 10.30 -5.91
C ARG A 293 10.35 11.32 -6.07
N LEU A 294 11.62 10.91 -6.05
CA LEU A 294 12.78 11.79 -6.05
C LEU A 294 13.76 11.52 -7.19
N ALA A 295 13.64 10.37 -7.86
CA ALA A 295 14.56 9.92 -8.91
C ALA A 295 13.81 9.16 -10.00
N ASP A 296 14.36 8.03 -10.44
CA ASP A 296 13.82 7.14 -11.47
C ASP A 296 13.51 5.76 -10.86
N MET A 297 12.27 5.28 -11.03
CA MET A 297 11.85 3.96 -10.54
C MET A 297 12.58 2.80 -11.24
N SER A 298 13.20 3.02 -12.38
CA SER A 298 14.06 2.00 -13.03
C SER A 298 15.11 1.45 -12.07
N LEU A 299 15.62 2.27 -11.16
CA LEU A 299 16.55 1.85 -10.10
C LEU A 299 15.90 0.80 -9.17
N GLY A 300 14.64 1.02 -8.79
CA GLY A 300 13.87 0.09 -7.97
C GLY A 300 13.63 -1.24 -8.68
N ILE A 301 13.21 -1.19 -9.95
CA ILE A 301 12.98 -2.39 -10.77
C ILE A 301 14.30 -3.15 -10.95
N GLU A 302 15.40 -2.47 -11.25
CA GLU A 302 16.70 -3.10 -11.42
C GLU A 302 17.15 -3.83 -10.15
N CYS A 303 16.93 -3.26 -8.97
CA CYS A 303 17.16 -3.93 -7.70
C CYS A 303 16.42 -5.27 -7.61
N LEU A 304 15.17 -5.32 -8.10
CA LEU A 304 14.31 -6.50 -7.99
C LEU A 304 14.56 -7.56 -9.08
N ILE A 305 15.10 -7.18 -10.24
CA ILE A 305 15.34 -8.11 -11.36
C ILE A 305 16.77 -8.64 -11.46
N THR A 306 17.75 -8.01 -10.79
CA THR A 306 19.13 -8.47 -10.83
C THR A 306 19.33 -9.75 -10.01
N ASP A 307 20.17 -10.66 -10.54
CA ASP A 307 20.62 -11.85 -9.82
C ASP A 307 22.00 -11.65 -9.17
N ASP A 308 22.66 -10.52 -9.48
CA ASP A 308 23.94 -10.14 -8.84
C ASP A 308 23.67 -9.54 -7.46
N ILE A 309 24.09 -10.26 -6.42
CA ILE A 309 23.92 -9.85 -5.02
C ILE A 309 24.64 -8.54 -4.73
N SER A 310 25.85 -8.33 -5.28
CA SER A 310 26.64 -7.12 -5.04
C SER A 310 25.97 -5.90 -5.67
N ARG A 311 25.42 -6.06 -6.89
CA ARG A 311 24.65 -5.02 -7.56
C ARG A 311 23.37 -4.70 -6.80
N ALA A 312 22.62 -5.72 -6.37
CA ALA A 312 21.42 -5.55 -5.56
C ALA A 312 21.71 -4.76 -4.25
N LEU A 313 22.79 -5.09 -3.55
CA LEU A 313 23.19 -4.38 -2.33
C LEU A 313 23.54 -2.92 -2.59
N ASN A 314 24.28 -2.62 -3.65
CA ASN A 314 24.63 -1.24 -4.01
C ASN A 314 23.37 -0.42 -4.31
N ILE A 315 22.45 -0.97 -5.11
CA ILE A 315 21.19 -0.30 -5.44
C ILE A 315 20.32 -0.12 -4.18
N ALA A 316 20.20 -1.13 -3.33
CA ALA A 316 19.41 -1.04 -2.10
C ALA A 316 19.95 0.05 -1.14
N GLN A 317 21.28 0.27 -1.09
CA GLN A 317 21.88 1.38 -0.33
C GLN A 317 21.53 2.74 -0.93
N GLU A 318 21.48 2.86 -2.26
CA GLU A 318 21.06 4.08 -2.94
C GLU A 318 19.57 4.36 -2.68
N LEU A 319 18.71 3.35 -2.75
CA LEU A 319 17.30 3.44 -2.40
C LEU A 319 17.10 3.85 -0.92
N ASP A 320 17.94 3.36 -0.01
CA ASP A 320 17.92 3.78 1.40
C ASP A 320 18.32 5.25 1.57
N LYS A 321 19.32 5.72 0.80
CA LYS A 321 19.71 7.13 0.78
C LYS A 321 18.55 8.01 0.29
N LEU A 322 17.92 7.67 -0.83
CA LEU A 322 16.75 8.37 -1.36
C LEU A 322 15.58 8.39 -0.35
N ASN A 323 15.34 7.28 0.33
CA ASN A 323 14.29 7.23 1.36
C ASN A 323 14.62 8.09 2.58
N ARG A 324 15.88 8.21 2.98
CA ARG A 324 16.30 9.14 4.04
C ARG A 324 16.12 10.60 3.61
N GLU A 325 16.48 10.94 2.39
CA GLU A 325 16.28 12.26 1.81
C GLU A 325 14.79 12.61 1.73
N ARG A 326 13.96 11.71 1.20
CA ARG A 326 12.51 11.90 1.19
C ARG A 326 11.95 12.13 2.61
N ARG A 327 12.44 11.39 3.63
CA ARG A 327 12.01 11.59 5.04
C ARG A 327 12.45 12.94 5.59
N ALA A 328 13.61 13.45 5.21
CA ALA A 328 14.07 14.77 5.61
C ALA A 328 13.17 15.85 5.01
N ILE A 329 12.88 15.77 3.71
CA ILE A 329 11.93 16.67 3.03
C ILE A 329 10.53 16.59 3.69
N GLU A 330 10.03 15.38 3.97
CA GLU A 330 8.73 15.17 4.65
C GLU A 330 8.71 15.86 6.03
N ALA A 331 9.78 15.72 6.81
CA ALA A 331 9.86 16.29 8.15
C ALA A 331 9.88 17.82 8.12
N ASP A 332 10.65 18.41 7.20
CA ASP A 332 10.72 19.85 6.99
C ASP A 332 9.36 20.42 6.55
N MET A 333 8.75 19.80 5.56
CA MET A 333 7.40 20.19 5.09
C MET A 333 6.34 20.02 6.19
N GLN A 334 6.45 18.98 7.04
CA GLN A 334 5.53 18.78 8.15
C GLN A 334 5.71 19.85 9.23
N GLU A 335 6.93 20.28 9.51
CA GLU A 335 7.22 21.37 10.46
C GLU A 335 6.62 22.69 9.97
N GLY A 336 6.80 23.03 8.69
CA GLY A 336 6.18 24.20 8.06
C GLY A 336 4.65 24.15 8.10
N ALA A 337 4.05 23.03 7.72
CA ALA A 337 2.60 22.85 7.79
C ALA A 337 2.05 22.96 9.22
N MET A 338 2.79 22.48 10.20
CA MET A 338 2.39 22.61 11.61
C MET A 338 2.46 24.06 12.11
N ALA A 339 3.45 24.82 11.66
CA ALA A 339 3.54 26.26 11.97
C ALA A 339 2.39 27.06 11.34
N GLU A 340 1.98 26.73 10.11
CA GLU A 340 0.80 27.32 9.45
C GLU A 340 -0.51 27.01 10.20
N LEU A 341 -0.61 25.79 10.75
CA LEU A 341 -1.79 25.35 11.51
C LEU A 341 -1.75 25.80 12.99
N ASP A 342 -0.66 26.42 13.44
CA ASP A 342 -0.55 26.91 14.82
C ASP A 342 -1.56 28.06 15.04
N GLY A 343 -2.39 27.93 16.08
CA GLY A 343 -3.47 28.86 16.38
C GLY A 343 -4.77 28.65 15.59
N ILE A 344 -4.83 27.71 14.63
CA ILE A 344 -6.08 27.28 14.00
C ILE A 344 -6.69 26.16 14.84
N ASP A 345 -7.94 26.36 15.30
CA ASP A 345 -8.72 25.28 15.89
C ASP A 345 -9.32 24.40 14.78
N PRO A 346 -8.76 23.20 14.52
CA PRO A 346 -9.31 22.31 13.48
C PRO A 346 -10.73 21.83 13.80
N GLY A 347 -11.19 21.99 15.06
CA GLY A 347 -12.54 21.64 15.46
C GLY A 347 -13.61 22.52 14.82
N THR A 348 -13.26 23.70 14.35
CA THR A 348 -14.16 24.63 13.67
C THR A 348 -14.23 24.45 12.14
N ARG A 349 -13.41 23.54 11.60
CA ARG A 349 -13.31 23.29 10.15
C ARG A 349 -13.63 21.84 9.81
N SER A 350 -14.26 21.64 8.67
CA SER A 350 -14.51 20.31 8.08
C SER A 350 -13.34 19.81 7.25
N THR A 351 -12.48 20.73 6.73
CA THR A 351 -11.32 20.40 5.88
C THR A 351 -10.06 21.18 6.28
N LEU A 352 -8.91 20.70 5.79
CA LEU A 352 -7.65 21.43 5.83
C LEU A 352 -7.07 21.53 4.42
N THR A 353 -6.78 22.75 3.99
CA THR A 353 -6.12 23.02 2.69
C THR A 353 -4.87 23.84 2.96
N LEU A 354 -3.73 23.33 2.53
CA LEU A 354 -2.40 23.87 2.82
C LEU A 354 -1.62 24.11 1.54
N PHE A 355 -0.82 25.16 1.52
CA PHE A 355 0.06 25.46 0.39
C PHE A 355 1.32 26.18 0.87
N GLU A 356 2.45 25.72 0.40
CA GLU A 356 3.73 26.42 0.47
C GLU A 356 4.46 26.32 -0.86
N ALA A 357 5.09 27.42 -1.27
CA ALA A 357 5.72 27.54 -2.57
C ALA A 357 6.89 26.57 -2.78
N GLU A 358 7.59 26.27 -1.69
CA GLU A 358 8.81 25.45 -1.68
C GLU A 358 8.52 23.94 -1.45
N TRP A 359 7.25 23.55 -1.31
CA TRP A 359 6.93 22.15 -1.07
C TRP A 359 7.17 21.27 -2.31
N HIS A 360 7.72 20.09 -2.08
CA HIS A 360 8.05 19.13 -3.12
C HIS A 360 6.81 18.34 -3.58
N GLN A 361 6.48 18.39 -4.87
CA GLN A 361 5.30 17.74 -5.46
C GLN A 361 5.22 16.23 -5.15
N GLY A 362 6.35 15.51 -5.13
CA GLY A 362 6.40 14.08 -4.82
C GLY A 362 6.09 13.72 -3.36
N VAL A 363 6.07 14.73 -2.46
CA VAL A 363 5.93 14.52 -1.00
C VAL A 363 4.61 15.06 -0.45
N ILE A 364 3.93 16.01 -1.14
CA ILE A 364 2.67 16.61 -0.66
C ILE A 364 1.59 15.57 -0.30
N GLY A 365 1.52 14.44 -1.02
CA GLY A 365 0.56 13.38 -0.71
C GLY A 365 0.83 12.67 0.61
N ILE A 366 2.10 12.55 1.01
CA ILE A 366 2.51 12.02 2.31
C ILE A 366 2.18 13.03 3.39
N LEU A 367 2.50 14.31 3.16
CA LEU A 367 2.18 15.40 4.06
C LEU A 367 0.67 15.48 4.33
N ALA A 368 -0.16 15.49 3.28
CA ALA A 368 -1.62 15.48 3.43
C ALA A 368 -2.10 14.29 4.29
N GLY A 369 -1.50 13.11 4.11
CA GLY A 369 -1.76 11.94 4.95
C GLY A 369 -1.43 12.17 6.42
N ARG A 370 -0.26 12.74 6.73
CA ARG A 370 0.17 13.02 8.11
C ARG A 370 -0.72 14.05 8.82
N ILE A 371 -1.07 15.10 8.11
CA ILE A 371 -1.97 16.14 8.63
C ILE A 371 -3.37 15.56 8.87
N LYS A 372 -3.91 14.82 7.89
CA LYS A 372 -5.18 14.10 8.02
C LYS A 372 -5.18 13.15 9.24
N GLU A 373 -4.12 12.36 9.46
CA GLU A 373 -4.02 11.46 10.60
C GLU A 373 -4.01 12.21 11.93
N LYS A 374 -3.28 13.34 11.99
CA LYS A 374 -3.15 14.14 13.21
C LYS A 374 -4.45 14.85 13.58
N PHE A 375 -5.11 15.48 12.62
CA PHE A 375 -6.28 16.32 12.87
C PHE A 375 -7.62 15.64 12.59
N HIS A 376 -7.59 14.46 11.98
CA HIS A 376 -8.77 13.72 11.53
C HIS A 376 -9.71 14.60 10.70
N ARG A 377 -9.15 15.23 9.66
CA ARG A 377 -9.85 16.08 8.69
C ARG A 377 -9.41 15.71 7.28
N PRO A 378 -10.34 15.70 6.29
CA PRO A 378 -9.95 15.67 4.89
C PRO A 378 -8.95 16.79 4.62
N THR A 379 -7.82 16.44 4.03
CA THR A 379 -6.69 17.36 3.86
C THR A 379 -6.21 17.36 2.43
N ILE A 380 -6.04 18.55 1.84
CA ILE A 380 -5.38 18.74 0.55
C ILE A 380 -4.14 19.60 0.76
N ALA A 381 -2.98 19.10 0.34
CA ALA A 381 -1.73 19.85 0.30
C ALA A 381 -1.38 20.17 -1.15
N PHE A 382 -1.01 21.43 -1.41
CA PHE A 382 -0.62 21.94 -2.72
C PHE A 382 0.87 22.26 -2.77
N ALA A 383 1.48 22.03 -3.93
CA ALA A 383 2.81 22.51 -4.30
C ALA A 383 2.74 23.22 -5.66
N ARG A 384 3.69 24.07 -5.96
CA ARG A 384 3.81 24.68 -7.30
C ARG A 384 4.01 23.61 -8.36
N GLY A 385 3.24 23.71 -9.44
CA GLY A 385 3.35 22.90 -10.65
C GLY A 385 4.07 23.66 -11.76
N ASN A 386 3.50 23.57 -12.96
CA ASN A 386 3.92 24.41 -14.08
C ASN A 386 3.57 25.88 -13.80
N GLU A 387 4.07 26.78 -14.64
CA GLU A 387 3.88 28.23 -14.46
C GLU A 387 2.40 28.61 -14.21
N GLY A 388 2.13 29.18 -13.04
CA GLY A 388 0.80 29.60 -12.59
C GLY A 388 -0.14 28.49 -12.13
N GLU A 389 0.32 27.22 -12.03
CA GLU A 389 -0.47 26.10 -11.55
C GLU A 389 -0.03 25.61 -10.17
N LEU A 390 -0.99 25.08 -9.42
CA LEU A 390 -0.77 24.30 -8.20
C LEU A 390 -1.20 22.85 -8.42
N LYS A 391 -0.32 21.92 -8.06
CA LYS A 391 -0.61 20.49 -7.99
C LYS A 391 -1.02 20.14 -6.56
N GLY A 392 -2.23 19.64 -6.39
CA GLY A 392 -2.79 19.23 -5.11
C GLY A 392 -2.82 17.73 -4.93
N SER A 393 -2.57 17.27 -3.72
CA SER A 393 -2.78 15.88 -3.32
C SER A 393 -3.66 15.84 -2.07
N GLY A 394 -4.80 15.19 -2.21
CA GLY A 394 -5.81 15.08 -1.16
C GLY A 394 -5.80 13.71 -0.47
N ARG A 395 -6.14 13.72 0.81
CA ARG A 395 -6.39 12.53 1.63
C ARG A 395 -7.66 12.71 2.43
N SER A 396 -8.54 11.71 2.41
CA SER A 396 -9.84 11.73 3.09
C SER A 396 -9.86 10.94 4.39
N ILE A 397 -10.94 11.12 5.14
CA ILE A 397 -11.31 10.31 6.30
C ILE A 397 -12.53 9.44 5.95
N PRO A 398 -12.83 8.37 6.72
CA PRO A 398 -14.08 7.64 6.58
C PRO A 398 -15.30 8.60 6.64
N GLY A 399 -16.32 8.30 5.86
CA GLY A 399 -17.51 9.15 5.75
C GLY A 399 -17.48 10.17 4.62
N LEU A 400 -16.32 10.45 3.99
CA LEU A 400 -16.23 11.36 2.86
C LEU A 400 -15.58 10.69 1.65
N HIS A 401 -16.29 10.66 0.51
CA HIS A 401 -15.72 10.26 -0.79
C HIS A 401 -15.06 11.47 -1.47
N LEU A 402 -13.74 11.54 -1.44
CA LEU A 402 -12.99 12.73 -1.86
C LEU A 402 -13.19 13.09 -3.33
N ARG A 403 -13.18 12.09 -4.23
CA ARG A 403 -13.41 12.34 -5.67
C ARG A 403 -14.79 12.95 -5.92
N ASP A 404 -15.83 12.46 -5.24
CA ASP A 404 -17.19 12.98 -5.41
C ASP A 404 -17.31 14.42 -4.85
N ALA A 405 -16.61 14.71 -3.75
CA ALA A 405 -16.54 16.07 -3.23
C ALA A 405 -15.87 17.02 -4.24
N LEU A 406 -14.78 16.61 -4.90
CA LEU A 406 -14.13 17.40 -5.95
C LEU A 406 -15.01 17.55 -7.20
N ASP A 407 -15.75 16.52 -7.57
CA ASP A 407 -16.73 16.57 -8.66
C ASP A 407 -17.82 17.62 -8.37
N LEU A 408 -18.34 17.66 -7.14
CA LEU A 408 -19.30 18.68 -6.71
C LEU A 408 -18.70 20.09 -6.73
N VAL A 409 -17.43 20.25 -6.32
CA VAL A 409 -16.73 21.54 -6.45
C VAL A 409 -16.68 21.96 -7.91
N THR A 410 -16.36 21.04 -8.84
CA THR A 410 -16.32 21.33 -10.28
C THR A 410 -17.71 21.68 -10.83
N LYS A 411 -18.77 21.01 -10.37
CA LYS A 411 -20.14 21.31 -10.78
C LYS A 411 -20.61 22.69 -10.31
N GLN A 412 -20.16 23.14 -9.13
CA GLN A 412 -20.50 24.48 -8.62
C GLN A 412 -19.62 25.57 -9.20
N ALA A 413 -18.38 25.25 -9.60
CA ALA A 413 -17.43 26.19 -10.22
C ALA A 413 -16.60 25.47 -11.30
N PRO A 414 -17.13 25.35 -12.54
CA PRO A 414 -16.52 24.53 -13.62
C PRO A 414 -15.11 24.98 -14.04
N ASP A 415 -14.74 26.22 -13.79
CA ASP A 415 -13.45 26.81 -14.13
C ASP A 415 -12.37 26.67 -13.04
N LEU A 416 -12.75 26.19 -11.84
CA LEU A 416 -11.91 26.23 -10.64
C LEU A 416 -10.87 25.11 -10.62
N ILE A 417 -11.23 23.91 -11.00
CA ILE A 417 -10.34 22.75 -11.06
C ILE A 417 -10.02 22.46 -12.53
N LEU A 418 -8.76 22.56 -12.89
CA LEU A 418 -8.29 22.32 -14.28
C LEU A 418 -8.31 20.83 -14.61
N LYS A 419 -7.91 19.98 -13.65
CA LYS A 419 -7.87 18.54 -13.77
C LYS A 419 -7.96 17.92 -12.38
N PHE A 420 -8.70 16.84 -12.24
CA PHE A 420 -8.67 16.01 -11.02
C PHE A 420 -8.90 14.55 -11.33
N GLY A 421 -8.52 13.68 -10.40
CA GLY A 421 -8.74 12.24 -10.47
C GLY A 421 -8.39 11.58 -9.15
N GLY A 422 -8.85 10.36 -8.97
CA GLY A 422 -8.61 9.62 -7.73
C GLY A 422 -9.81 8.78 -7.30
N HIS A 423 -9.84 8.44 -6.01
CA HIS A 423 -10.81 7.55 -5.39
C HIS A 423 -11.37 8.15 -4.10
N ALA A 424 -12.12 7.34 -3.34
CA ALA A 424 -12.75 7.79 -2.11
C ALA A 424 -11.77 8.40 -1.10
N MET A 425 -10.59 7.78 -0.91
CA MET A 425 -9.66 8.15 0.18
C MET A 425 -8.47 9.00 -0.26
N ALA A 426 -8.20 9.10 -1.57
CA ALA A 426 -7.09 9.86 -2.12
C ALA A 426 -7.41 10.40 -3.50
N ALA A 427 -7.04 11.64 -3.76
CA ALA A 427 -7.22 12.27 -5.06
C ALA A 427 -6.08 13.25 -5.37
N GLY A 428 -5.80 13.42 -6.67
CA GLY A 428 -4.93 14.45 -7.19
C GLY A 428 -5.74 15.51 -7.92
N LEU A 429 -5.31 16.77 -7.89
CA LEU A 429 -5.97 17.85 -8.63
C LEU A 429 -4.97 18.92 -9.06
N THR A 430 -5.39 19.74 -10.02
CA THR A 430 -4.64 20.90 -10.47
C THR A 430 -5.58 22.10 -10.49
N ILE A 431 -5.13 23.21 -9.90
CA ILE A 431 -5.83 24.50 -9.93
C ILE A 431 -4.88 25.61 -10.37
N ARG A 432 -5.39 26.80 -10.68
CA ARG A 432 -4.53 27.99 -10.84
C ARG A 432 -4.13 28.53 -9.47
N GLU A 433 -2.92 29.05 -9.33
CA GLU A 433 -2.42 29.59 -8.06
C GLU A 433 -3.34 30.71 -7.51
N ASN A 434 -3.85 31.56 -8.38
CA ASN A 434 -4.77 32.66 -8.00
C ASN A 434 -6.15 32.16 -7.51
N ASP A 435 -6.51 30.92 -7.77
CA ASP A 435 -7.80 30.34 -7.40
C ASP A 435 -7.75 29.62 -6.04
N LEU A 436 -6.59 29.55 -5.36
CA LEU A 436 -6.42 28.81 -4.13
C LEU A 436 -7.43 29.19 -3.04
N ALA A 437 -7.59 30.48 -2.76
CA ALA A 437 -8.52 30.94 -1.72
C ALA A 437 -9.98 30.62 -2.06
N ARG A 438 -10.36 30.72 -3.34
CA ARG A 438 -11.69 30.35 -3.83
C ARG A 438 -11.93 28.85 -3.70
N PHE A 439 -10.91 28.04 -4.04
CA PHE A 439 -10.96 26.60 -3.87
C PHE A 439 -11.12 26.20 -2.40
N GLN A 440 -10.31 26.78 -1.49
CA GLN A 440 -10.42 26.52 -0.05
C GLN A 440 -11.82 26.76 0.49
N ALA A 441 -12.43 27.92 0.15
CA ALA A 441 -13.75 28.28 0.63
C ALA A 441 -14.84 27.32 0.10
N LEU A 442 -14.79 26.99 -1.19
CA LEU A 442 -15.79 26.13 -1.81
C LEU A 442 -15.64 24.67 -1.37
N PHE A 443 -14.42 24.16 -1.29
CA PHE A 443 -14.16 22.79 -0.82
C PHE A 443 -14.61 22.61 0.64
N GLU A 444 -14.32 23.59 1.51
CA GLU A 444 -14.83 23.61 2.89
C GLU A 444 -16.36 23.55 2.94
N SER A 445 -17.05 24.39 2.16
CA SER A 445 -18.52 24.39 2.12
C SER A 445 -19.08 23.06 1.62
N VAL A 446 -18.57 22.54 0.51
CA VAL A 446 -19.01 21.27 -0.06
C VAL A 446 -18.83 20.11 0.93
N VAL A 447 -17.68 20.04 1.57
CA VAL A 447 -17.39 18.95 2.53
C VAL A 447 -18.23 19.12 3.80
N HIS A 448 -18.44 20.36 4.27
CA HIS A 448 -19.31 20.63 5.43
C HIS A 448 -20.72 20.10 5.20
N ASP A 449 -21.24 20.26 3.98
CA ASP A 449 -22.60 19.82 3.62
C ASP A 449 -22.70 18.29 3.41
N LEU A 450 -21.59 17.63 3.06
CA LEU A 450 -21.53 16.20 2.76
C LEU A 450 -21.24 15.32 3.98
N ILE A 451 -20.42 15.81 4.93
CA ILE A 451 -19.89 14.97 6.00
C ILE A 451 -20.81 14.96 7.21
N ASP A 452 -21.03 13.77 7.79
CA ASP A 452 -21.68 13.71 9.10
C ASP A 452 -20.70 14.25 10.16
N PRO A 453 -21.11 15.21 11.00
CA PRO A 453 -20.29 15.69 12.11
C PRO A 453 -19.72 14.59 13.02
N ALA A 454 -20.39 13.43 13.11
CA ALA A 454 -19.91 12.27 13.85
C ALA A 454 -18.63 11.68 13.24
N ASP A 455 -18.48 11.74 11.90
CA ASP A 455 -17.30 11.25 11.19
C ASP A 455 -16.07 12.14 11.39
N LEU A 456 -16.25 13.38 11.85
CA LEU A 456 -15.15 14.26 12.26
C LEU A 456 -14.56 13.88 13.63
N THR A 457 -15.16 12.90 14.33
CA THR A 457 -14.63 12.32 15.56
C THR A 457 -13.87 11.03 15.23
N ARG A 458 -12.60 10.96 15.61
CA ARG A 458 -11.79 9.77 15.38
C ARG A 458 -12.27 8.63 16.27
N ASN A 459 -12.72 7.54 15.67
CA ASN A 459 -13.01 6.29 16.37
C ASN A 459 -11.78 5.37 16.28
N LEU A 460 -11.27 4.94 17.43
CA LEU A 460 -10.19 3.97 17.53
C LEU A 460 -10.78 2.63 17.96
N GLU A 461 -10.90 1.72 16.99
CA GLU A 461 -11.43 0.38 17.25
C GLU A 461 -10.38 -0.49 17.94
N THR A 462 -10.80 -1.19 19.01
CA THR A 462 -9.94 -2.09 19.79
C THR A 462 -10.48 -3.52 19.78
N ASP A 463 -9.64 -4.46 20.15
CA ASP A 463 -10.01 -5.86 20.39
C ASP A 463 -10.39 -6.09 21.86
N GLY A 464 -10.67 -5.00 22.63
CA GLY A 464 -11.01 -5.02 24.06
C GLY A 464 -9.80 -5.33 24.96
N ALA A 465 -10.06 -5.59 26.23
CA ALA A 465 -9.03 -5.82 27.21
C ALA A 465 -8.25 -7.13 26.94
N LEU A 466 -6.97 -7.10 27.34
CA LEU A 466 -6.10 -8.27 27.34
C LEU A 466 -6.08 -8.89 28.74
N GLU A 467 -6.23 -10.21 28.84
CA GLU A 467 -6.10 -10.91 30.12
C GLU A 467 -4.69 -10.76 30.70
N ASP A 468 -4.57 -10.67 32.03
CA ASP A 468 -3.29 -10.40 32.71
C ASP A 468 -2.20 -11.42 32.35
N SER A 469 -2.56 -12.68 32.14
CA SER A 469 -1.66 -13.77 31.72
C SER A 469 -1.09 -13.61 30.31
N LEU A 470 -1.74 -12.80 29.47
CA LEU A 470 -1.37 -12.60 28.06
C LEU A 470 -0.39 -11.42 27.86
N TYR A 471 -0.05 -10.67 28.91
CA TYR A 471 1.05 -9.69 28.84
C TYR A 471 2.40 -10.40 28.85
N SER A 472 2.72 -11.12 27.79
CA SER A 472 3.89 -11.99 27.68
C SER A 472 4.59 -11.86 26.32
N LEU A 473 5.89 -12.23 26.29
CA LEU A 473 6.66 -12.32 25.04
C LEU A 473 6.08 -13.36 24.07
N GLU A 474 5.53 -14.43 24.61
CA GLU A 474 4.89 -15.49 23.80
C GLU A 474 3.70 -14.91 23.04
N THR A 475 2.82 -14.17 23.73
CA THR A 475 1.68 -13.51 23.10
C THR A 475 2.11 -12.46 22.08
N ALA A 476 3.10 -11.62 22.40
CA ALA A 476 3.60 -10.63 21.45
C ALA A 476 4.14 -11.29 20.16
N ARG A 477 4.93 -12.36 20.30
CA ARG A 477 5.47 -13.13 19.17
C ARG A 477 4.38 -13.87 18.40
N LEU A 478 3.35 -14.38 19.08
CA LEU A 478 2.19 -14.99 18.43
C LEU A 478 1.51 -14.00 17.50
N LEU A 479 1.25 -12.77 17.98
CA LEU A 479 0.60 -11.72 17.20
C LEU A 479 1.48 -11.22 16.04
N GLU A 480 2.81 -11.08 16.24
CA GLU A 480 3.74 -10.65 15.20
C GLU A 480 3.88 -11.65 14.03
N ARG A 481 3.64 -12.94 14.27
CA ARG A 481 3.75 -13.97 13.23
C ARG A 481 2.57 -13.96 12.26
N GLU A 482 1.44 -13.44 12.68
CA GLU A 482 0.23 -13.40 11.89
C GLU A 482 0.29 -12.33 10.80
N ILE A 483 -0.64 -12.41 9.84
CA ILE A 483 -0.71 -11.48 8.71
C ILE A 483 -1.71 -10.39 9.05
N TRP A 484 -1.22 -9.17 9.13
CA TRP A 484 -2.04 -7.99 9.38
C TRP A 484 -1.82 -6.94 8.29
N GLY A 485 -2.85 -6.17 7.97
CA GLY A 485 -2.77 -5.07 7.00
C GLY A 485 -4.13 -4.44 6.75
N GLN A 486 -4.27 -3.81 5.60
CA GLN A 486 -5.49 -3.11 5.23
C GLN A 486 -6.70 -4.08 5.18
N GLY A 487 -7.81 -3.69 5.81
CA GLY A 487 -9.02 -4.52 5.92
C GLY A 487 -8.88 -5.77 6.80
N PHE A 488 -7.68 -6.03 7.33
CA PHE A 488 -7.38 -7.11 8.29
C PHE A 488 -6.39 -6.58 9.33
N ALA A 489 -6.84 -5.60 10.10
CA ALA A 489 -6.01 -4.75 10.95
C ALA A 489 -5.28 -5.53 12.07
N ALA A 490 -4.05 -5.12 12.37
CA ALA A 490 -3.32 -5.62 13.54
C ALA A 490 -4.11 -5.37 14.83
N PRO A 491 -3.97 -6.27 15.83
CA PRO A 491 -4.69 -6.12 17.10
C PRO A 491 -4.29 -4.84 17.84
N VAL A 492 -5.31 -4.15 18.31
CA VAL A 492 -5.19 -3.01 19.24
C VAL A 492 -6.04 -3.37 20.45
N PHE A 493 -5.43 -3.41 21.62
CA PHE A 493 -6.12 -3.68 22.87
C PHE A 493 -6.36 -2.37 23.63
N ASP A 494 -7.30 -2.38 24.57
CA ASP A 494 -7.48 -1.26 25.49
C ASP A 494 -7.61 -1.74 26.93
N ASP A 495 -7.02 -1.00 27.82
CA ASP A 495 -7.05 -1.31 29.24
C ASP A 495 -6.70 -0.11 30.12
N THR A 496 -6.98 -0.22 31.43
CA THR A 496 -6.66 0.80 32.41
C THR A 496 -5.39 0.44 33.17
N PHE A 497 -4.47 1.40 33.28
CA PHE A 497 -3.17 1.25 33.92
C PHE A 497 -2.91 2.36 34.90
N ARG A 498 -2.20 2.03 35.99
CA ARG A 498 -1.57 3.02 36.86
C ARG A 498 -0.22 3.42 36.28
N VAL A 499 0.08 4.71 36.24
CA VAL A 499 1.39 5.24 35.82
C VAL A 499 2.32 5.26 37.03
N GLU A 500 3.40 4.47 37.02
CA GLU A 500 4.41 4.45 38.09
C GLU A 500 5.54 5.43 37.81
N ASN A 501 5.94 5.54 36.53
CA ASN A 501 7.00 6.45 36.13
C ASN A 501 6.76 6.93 34.71
N GLN A 502 7.24 8.13 34.37
CA GLN A 502 7.14 8.69 33.03
C GLN A 502 8.31 9.62 32.73
N ARG A 503 8.72 9.66 31.47
CA ARG A 503 9.75 10.57 30.96
C ARG A 503 9.54 10.89 29.48
N ILE A 504 9.89 12.10 29.10
CA ILE A 504 9.91 12.51 27.69
C ILE A 504 11.27 12.13 27.08
N LEU A 505 11.24 11.47 25.91
CA LEU A 505 12.43 11.09 25.15
C LEU A 505 12.55 12.01 23.93
N LYS A 506 13.74 12.60 23.72
CA LYS A 506 14.05 13.49 22.58
C LYS A 506 13.01 14.59 22.38
N ASP A 507 12.42 15.09 23.46
CA ASP A 507 11.36 16.11 23.47
C ASP A 507 10.13 15.80 22.59
N LYS A 508 9.98 14.55 22.18
CA LYS A 508 8.95 14.12 21.21
C LYS A 508 8.14 12.89 21.62
N HIS A 509 8.64 12.05 22.53
CA HIS A 509 8.01 10.75 22.80
C HIS A 509 7.83 10.56 24.31
N LEU A 510 6.65 10.10 24.71
CA LEU A 510 6.37 9.78 26.12
C LEU A 510 6.69 8.30 26.38
N LYS A 511 7.70 8.03 27.20
CA LYS A 511 7.98 6.70 27.75
C LYS A 511 7.35 6.57 29.14
N LEU A 512 6.62 5.48 29.35
CA LEU A 512 5.89 5.19 30.58
C LEU A 512 6.34 3.85 31.15
N GLN A 513 6.28 3.74 32.49
CA GLN A 513 6.26 2.49 33.20
C GLN A 513 4.88 2.35 33.85
N LEU A 514 4.13 1.38 33.31
CA LEU A 514 2.75 1.13 33.66
C LEU A 514 2.64 -0.07 34.60
N ARG A 515 1.61 -0.07 35.46
CA ARG A 515 1.25 -1.20 36.31
C ARG A 515 -0.19 -1.64 36.04
N LYS A 516 -0.36 -2.95 35.83
CA LYS A 516 -1.65 -3.63 35.83
C LYS A 516 -1.58 -4.80 36.83
N GLY A 517 -2.36 -4.74 37.90
CA GLY A 517 -2.26 -5.70 39.00
C GLY A 517 -0.85 -5.77 39.58
N SER A 518 -0.21 -6.93 39.53
CA SER A 518 1.18 -7.15 39.95
C SER A 518 2.20 -6.91 38.84
N THR A 519 1.78 -6.77 37.59
CA THR A 519 2.66 -6.74 36.42
C THR A 519 3.10 -5.31 36.10
N ARG A 520 4.41 -5.11 35.93
CA ARG A 520 5.01 -3.87 35.41
C ARG A 520 5.29 -4.04 33.91
N ILE A 521 4.92 -3.03 33.13
CA ILE A 521 5.02 -3.08 31.68
C ILE A 521 5.57 -1.74 31.18
N ASP A 522 6.59 -1.77 30.35
CA ASP A 522 7.08 -0.58 29.64
C ASP A 522 6.12 -0.21 28.52
N ALA A 523 5.85 1.09 28.37
CA ALA A 523 5.02 1.61 27.29
C ALA A 523 5.67 2.84 26.65
N ILE A 524 5.33 3.10 25.40
CA ILE A 524 5.77 4.28 24.66
C ILE A 524 4.65 4.82 23.80
N GLN A 525 4.49 6.14 23.83
CA GLN A 525 3.70 6.86 22.83
C GLN A 525 4.61 7.77 22.02
N PHE A 526 4.64 7.53 20.71
CA PHE A 526 5.41 8.35 19.79
C PHE A 526 4.70 9.68 19.49
N ASN A 527 5.49 10.71 19.23
CA ASN A 527 5.02 12.05 18.88
C ASN A 527 4.02 12.64 19.88
N HIS A 528 4.23 12.35 21.17
CA HIS A 528 3.47 12.85 22.30
C HIS A 528 4.42 13.35 23.37
N ALA A 529 4.45 14.65 23.59
CA ALA A 529 5.37 15.30 24.55
C ALA A 529 4.68 15.74 25.85
N ALA A 530 3.37 15.48 26.00
CA ALA A 530 2.66 15.79 27.24
C ALA A 530 2.77 14.66 28.26
N GLN A 531 2.75 15.02 29.56
CA GLN A 531 2.74 14.04 30.62
C GLN A 531 1.35 13.42 30.80
N ALA A 532 1.33 12.14 31.19
CA ALA A 532 0.11 11.42 31.54
C ALA A 532 -0.30 11.67 33.00
N GLY A 533 -1.59 11.49 33.31
CA GLY A 533 -2.10 11.46 34.69
C GLY A 533 -1.63 10.21 35.46
N PRO A 534 -1.99 10.10 36.75
CA PRO A 534 -1.58 8.96 37.59
C PRO A 534 -2.24 7.63 37.18
N SER A 535 -3.34 7.68 36.47
CA SER A 535 -4.05 6.54 35.88
C SER A 535 -4.50 6.90 34.46
N ILE A 536 -4.37 5.94 33.54
CA ILE A 536 -4.75 6.12 32.12
C ILE A 536 -5.57 4.93 31.64
N HIS A 537 -6.59 5.20 30.81
CA HIS A 537 -7.19 4.22 29.92
C HIS A 537 -6.51 4.35 28.56
N ALA A 538 -5.83 3.31 28.12
CA ALA A 538 -4.98 3.37 26.93
C ALA A 538 -5.34 2.31 25.89
N ALA A 539 -5.37 2.72 24.63
CA ALA A 539 -5.38 1.82 23.49
C ALA A 539 -3.94 1.57 23.02
N PHE A 540 -3.57 0.29 22.85
CA PHE A 540 -2.19 -0.11 22.62
C PHE A 540 -2.05 -1.35 21.76
N ARG A 541 -0.90 -1.47 21.12
CA ARG A 541 -0.40 -2.74 20.54
C ARG A 541 0.62 -3.37 21.47
N LEU A 542 0.55 -4.69 21.62
CA LEU A 542 1.56 -5.46 22.35
C LEU A 542 2.69 -5.82 21.37
N ALA A 543 3.89 -5.34 21.66
CA ALA A 543 5.06 -5.52 20.79
C ALA A 543 6.25 -6.14 21.54
N VAL A 544 7.18 -6.74 20.79
CA VAL A 544 8.48 -7.15 21.32
C VAL A 544 9.45 -5.99 21.21
N ASN A 545 10.05 -5.62 22.34
CA ASN A 545 11.15 -4.67 22.38
C ASN A 545 12.46 -5.42 22.59
N GLU A 546 13.42 -5.21 21.71
CA GLU A 546 14.76 -5.80 21.82
C GLU A 546 15.77 -4.69 22.11
N TYR A 547 16.42 -4.80 23.25
CA TYR A 547 17.45 -3.86 23.65
C TYR A 547 18.64 -4.60 24.24
N ASN A 548 19.83 -4.37 23.72
CA ASN A 548 21.09 -5.03 24.12
C ASN A 548 20.98 -6.57 24.19
N GLY A 549 20.30 -7.18 23.24
CA GLY A 549 20.12 -8.65 23.18
C GLY A 549 19.07 -9.20 24.15
N VAL A 550 18.39 -8.36 24.91
CA VAL A 550 17.30 -8.77 25.81
C VAL A 550 15.96 -8.42 25.17
N SER A 551 15.08 -9.43 25.02
CA SER A 551 13.71 -9.24 24.56
C SER A 551 12.79 -9.01 25.75
N SER A 552 11.93 -8.00 25.67
CA SER A 552 10.88 -7.69 26.63
C SER A 552 9.61 -7.27 25.91
N ILE A 553 8.46 -7.32 26.60
CA ILE A 553 7.23 -6.73 26.04
C ILE A 553 7.26 -5.20 26.20
N GLN A 554 6.65 -4.53 25.24
CA GLN A 554 6.40 -3.10 25.28
C GLN A 554 5.00 -2.80 24.73
N LEU A 555 4.27 -1.91 25.39
CA LEU A 555 3.02 -1.38 24.87
C LEU A 555 3.32 -0.18 23.97
N MET A 556 2.91 -0.29 22.71
CA MET A 556 2.95 0.81 21.76
C MET A 556 1.61 1.53 21.84
N LEU A 557 1.57 2.66 22.59
CA LEU A 557 0.31 3.39 22.80
C LEU A 557 -0.09 4.13 21.53
N GLU A 558 -1.34 3.94 21.10
CA GLU A 558 -1.95 4.68 20.00
C GLU A 558 -2.72 5.91 20.51
N HIS A 559 -3.36 5.76 21.66
CA HIS A 559 -4.09 6.81 22.35
C HIS A 559 -4.24 6.47 23.83
N PHE A 560 -4.32 7.50 24.68
CA PHE A 560 -4.76 7.31 26.06
C PHE A 560 -5.55 8.52 26.56
N GLU A 561 -6.36 8.27 27.55
CA GLU A 561 -7.15 9.26 28.30
C GLU A 561 -6.84 9.14 29.78
N THR A 562 -6.96 10.21 30.55
CA THR A 562 -6.88 10.13 32.00
C THR A 562 -8.08 9.36 32.53
N ALA A 563 -7.85 8.28 33.29
CA ALA A 563 -8.86 7.40 33.88
C ALA A 563 -9.24 7.82 35.28
#